data_d96176df894ce265b40832540507274c
#
_entry.id   d96176df894ce265b40832540507274c
#
_cell.length_a   1.000
_cell.length_b   1.000
_cell.length_c   1.000
_cell.angle_alpha   90.00
_cell.angle_beta   90.00
_cell.angle_gamma   90.00
#
_symmetry.space_group_name_H-M   'P 1'
#
loop_
_entity.id
_entity.type
_entity.pdbx_description
1 polymer ?
#
loop_
_entity_poly.entity_id
_entity_poly.type
_entity_poly.pdbx_seq_one_letter_code
_entity_poly.pdbx_strand_id
1 'polypeptide(L)'
;GISSAYMLKRFLETLNAEIKKRKLLLQEFGIDTADAYIRARRIMVEISGMIEADGTKSLKELYEISIQLKQQKIAIDDADYSETVKKILEKMSKLNAKQMDTFVNKGLDKIKSLSHLVLVVDEFTELKRFSSESNDVDFIAEITTIARVGRTLGFHIILVSQNIEGAITDDIRVNSKARICLKVATKQASKEMIDSPVAAAPKMPLNGRAYLLVGTGSRFEYFQSAYTGSNQNTSIEDPVNITFVPDSGTFNEKFYRSDKDNTVLQAQQKNVDPNATQLKFVVDTIIAVNTGKQIPETIFLPPLKTKIKQPKLINATEWS
;
A
#
# COMPACT_ATOMS: atom_id res chain seq x y z
N GLY A 1 4.63 20.34 -4.56
CA GLY A 1 5.57 19.69 -3.64
C GLY A 1 5.76 20.53 -2.37
N ILE A 2 6.34 19.94 -1.34
CA ILE A 2 6.69 20.64 -0.09
C ILE A 2 7.96 21.45 -0.38
N SER A 3 7.87 22.76 -0.25
CA SER A 3 8.95 23.71 -0.62
C SER A 3 9.52 24.50 0.56
N SER A 4 9.07 24.25 1.79
CA SER A 4 9.53 24.97 2.97
C SER A 4 9.50 24.12 4.23
N ALA A 5 10.35 24.43 5.21
CA ALA A 5 10.38 23.78 6.52
C ALA A 5 9.04 23.87 7.24
N TYR A 6 8.33 24.99 7.13
CA TYR A 6 6.99 25.16 7.70
C TYR A 6 5.97 24.15 7.14
N MET A 7 5.94 23.99 5.82
CA MET A 7 5.04 23.00 5.19
C MET A 7 5.40 21.58 5.58
N LEU A 8 6.68 21.28 5.72
CA LEU A 8 7.15 19.96 6.14
C LEU A 8 6.77 19.67 7.59
N LYS A 9 6.89 20.64 8.50
CA LYS A 9 6.44 20.51 9.90
C LYS A 9 4.94 20.20 9.96
N ARG A 10 4.12 20.94 9.25
CA ARG A 10 2.67 20.69 9.14
C ARG A 10 2.36 19.31 8.57
N PHE A 11 3.15 18.86 7.60
CA PHE A 11 3.03 17.54 7.02
C PHE A 11 3.29 16.44 8.06
N LEU A 12 4.36 16.55 8.86
CA LEU A 12 4.68 15.62 9.95
C LEU A 12 3.61 15.59 11.03
N GLU A 13 3.08 16.75 11.41
CA GLU A 13 1.96 16.83 12.36
C GLU A 13 0.73 16.07 11.84
N THR A 14 0.44 16.18 10.55
CA THR A 14 -0.67 15.44 9.92
C THR A 14 -0.41 13.93 9.90
N LEU A 15 0.81 13.49 9.60
CA LEU A 15 1.18 12.07 9.66
C LEU A 15 1.06 11.51 11.09
N ASN A 16 1.52 12.26 12.09
CA ASN A 16 1.41 11.86 13.49
C ASN A 16 -0.05 11.78 13.95
N ALA A 17 -0.91 12.70 13.51
CA ALA A 17 -2.34 12.63 13.77
C ALA A 17 -2.99 11.40 13.13
N GLU A 18 -2.63 11.06 11.89
CA GLU A 18 -3.10 9.85 11.21
C GLU A 18 -2.60 8.57 11.89
N ILE A 19 -1.35 8.54 12.37
CA ILE A 19 -0.81 7.43 13.17
C ILE A 19 -1.67 7.21 14.43
N LYS A 20 -1.98 8.30 15.16
CA LYS A 20 -2.83 8.24 16.36
C LYS A 20 -4.24 7.73 16.02
N LYS A 21 -4.85 8.25 14.96
CA LYS A 21 -6.18 7.83 14.48
C LYS A 21 -6.20 6.32 14.17
N ARG A 22 -5.19 5.82 13.45
CA ARG A 22 -5.08 4.38 13.11
C ARG A 22 -4.88 3.51 14.34
N LYS A 23 -4.03 3.92 15.28
CA LYS A 23 -3.85 3.19 16.55
C LYS A 23 -5.18 3.03 17.30
N LEU A 24 -5.94 4.11 17.45
CA LEU A 24 -7.24 4.07 18.11
C LEU A 24 -8.21 3.14 17.38
N LEU A 25 -8.25 3.21 16.03
CA LEU A 25 -9.08 2.32 15.23
C LEU A 25 -8.73 0.85 15.43
N LEU A 26 -7.45 0.50 15.39
CA LEU A 26 -7.02 -0.89 15.57
C LEU A 26 -7.32 -1.40 17.01
N GLN A 27 -7.10 -0.57 18.03
CA GLN A 27 -7.43 -0.89 19.42
C GLN A 27 -8.92 -1.15 19.63
N GLU A 28 -9.77 -0.37 18.96
CA GLU A 28 -11.23 -0.55 19.00
C GLU A 28 -11.65 -1.95 18.55
N PHE A 29 -10.98 -2.48 17.51
CA PHE A 29 -11.24 -3.82 16.97
C PHE A 29 -10.42 -4.94 17.64
N GLY A 30 -9.55 -4.61 18.61
CA GLY A 30 -8.64 -5.59 19.20
C GLY A 30 -7.68 -6.21 18.17
N ILE A 31 -7.13 -5.37 17.31
CA ILE A 31 -6.26 -5.73 16.19
C ILE A 31 -4.96 -4.95 16.31
N ASP A 32 -3.82 -5.60 16.00
CA ASP A 32 -2.51 -5.00 16.14
C ASP A 32 -1.96 -4.43 14.83
N THR A 33 -2.50 -4.85 13.68
CA THR A 33 -1.97 -4.46 12.37
C THR A 33 -3.06 -4.02 11.38
N ALA A 34 -2.71 -3.07 10.50
CA ALA A 34 -3.57 -2.60 9.43
C ALA A 34 -4.00 -3.75 8.48
N ASP A 35 -3.09 -4.68 8.17
CA ASP A 35 -3.40 -5.85 7.33
C ASP A 35 -4.46 -6.74 7.94
N ALA A 36 -4.39 -6.97 9.26
CA ALA A 36 -5.40 -7.77 9.96
C ALA A 36 -6.76 -7.05 9.97
N TYR A 37 -6.75 -5.72 10.15
CA TYR A 37 -7.95 -4.90 10.08
C TYR A 37 -8.60 -4.94 8.68
N ILE A 38 -7.80 -4.78 7.63
CA ILE A 38 -8.27 -4.81 6.24
C ILE A 38 -8.90 -6.18 5.92
N ARG A 39 -8.26 -7.28 6.38
CA ARG A 39 -8.82 -8.64 6.22
C ARG A 39 -10.12 -8.81 6.98
N ALA A 40 -10.18 -8.39 8.25
CA ALA A 40 -11.39 -8.49 9.06
C ALA A 40 -12.55 -7.69 8.43
N ARG A 41 -12.29 -6.45 8.00
CA ARG A 41 -13.30 -5.63 7.33
C ARG A 41 -13.78 -6.26 6.01
N ARG A 42 -12.90 -6.89 5.23
CA ARG A 42 -13.30 -7.62 4.02
C ARG A 42 -14.29 -8.74 4.35
N ILE A 43 -14.02 -9.53 5.40
CA ILE A 43 -14.93 -10.58 5.87
C ILE A 43 -16.28 -9.95 6.28
N MET A 44 -16.29 -8.82 6.99
CA MET A 44 -17.51 -8.11 7.38
C MET A 44 -18.32 -7.64 6.16
N VAL A 45 -17.67 -7.15 5.10
CA VAL A 45 -18.31 -6.76 3.83
C VAL A 45 -18.96 -7.99 3.16
N GLU A 46 -18.25 -9.10 3.11
CA GLU A 46 -18.77 -10.35 2.54
C GLU A 46 -19.97 -10.87 3.34
N ILE A 47 -19.90 -10.86 4.67
CA ILE A 47 -21.02 -11.23 5.55
C ILE A 47 -22.25 -10.34 5.30
N SER A 48 -22.07 -9.01 5.25
CA SER A 48 -23.17 -8.08 4.97
C SER A 48 -23.85 -8.36 3.63
N GLY A 49 -23.05 -8.56 2.56
CA GLY A 49 -23.60 -8.89 1.24
C GLY A 49 -24.36 -10.23 1.22
N MET A 50 -23.89 -11.23 1.96
CA MET A 50 -24.58 -12.51 2.08
C MET A 50 -25.89 -12.38 2.89
N ILE A 51 -25.91 -11.58 3.95
CA ILE A 51 -27.12 -11.30 4.74
C ILE A 51 -28.16 -10.57 3.92
N GLU A 52 -27.75 -9.55 3.16
CA GLU A 52 -28.62 -8.79 2.25
C GLU A 52 -29.22 -9.70 1.17
N ALA A 53 -28.45 -10.64 0.63
CA ALA A 53 -28.92 -11.59 -0.38
C ALA A 53 -29.84 -12.68 0.18
N ASP A 54 -29.61 -13.15 1.41
CA ASP A 54 -30.41 -14.19 2.05
C ASP A 54 -31.74 -13.61 2.60
N GLY A 55 -31.67 -12.42 3.22
CA GLY A 55 -32.84 -11.69 3.73
C GLY A 55 -33.61 -12.35 4.88
N THR A 56 -33.15 -13.51 5.39
CA THR A 56 -33.89 -14.30 6.38
C THR A 56 -33.56 -13.94 7.83
N LYS A 57 -32.30 -13.57 8.10
CA LYS A 57 -31.79 -13.28 9.45
C LYS A 57 -30.93 -12.02 9.45
N SER A 58 -31.04 -11.27 10.54
CA SER A 58 -30.16 -10.11 10.78
C SER A 58 -28.75 -10.53 11.24
N LEU A 59 -27.80 -9.62 11.12
CA LEU A 59 -26.43 -9.81 11.63
C LEU A 59 -26.42 -10.17 13.11
N LYS A 60 -27.29 -9.54 13.91
CA LYS A 60 -27.39 -9.77 15.35
C LYS A 60 -27.89 -11.18 15.67
N GLU A 61 -28.94 -11.63 15.02
CA GLU A 61 -29.47 -13.00 15.19
C GLU A 61 -28.43 -14.06 14.81
N LEU A 62 -27.74 -13.87 13.70
CA LEU A 62 -26.67 -14.79 13.28
C LEU A 62 -25.50 -14.80 14.26
N TYR A 63 -25.17 -13.67 14.85
CA TYR A 63 -24.15 -13.62 15.89
C TYR A 63 -24.57 -14.34 17.16
N GLU A 64 -25.83 -14.18 17.63
CA GLU A 64 -26.39 -14.92 18.76
C GLU A 64 -26.37 -16.44 18.50
N ILE A 65 -26.78 -16.87 17.30
CA ILE A 65 -26.66 -18.28 16.86
C ILE A 65 -25.21 -18.75 16.95
N SER A 66 -24.26 -17.96 16.47
CA SER A 66 -22.83 -18.34 16.50
C SER A 66 -22.30 -18.55 17.93
N ILE A 67 -22.78 -17.74 18.88
CA ILE A 67 -22.45 -17.87 20.31
C ILE A 67 -23.07 -19.13 20.90
N GLN A 68 -24.35 -19.38 20.61
CA GLN A 68 -25.07 -20.58 21.10
C GLN A 68 -24.41 -21.87 20.61
N LEU A 69 -24.06 -21.96 19.31
CA LEU A 69 -23.36 -23.14 18.76
C LEU A 69 -22.03 -23.39 19.47
N LYS A 70 -21.26 -22.34 19.72
CA LYS A 70 -20.01 -22.45 20.49
C LYS A 70 -20.22 -22.92 21.92
N GLN A 71 -21.23 -22.42 22.62
CA GLN A 71 -21.55 -22.81 24.00
C GLN A 71 -22.00 -24.28 24.08
N GLN A 72 -22.81 -24.71 23.11
CA GLN A 72 -23.30 -26.09 23.03
C GLN A 72 -22.31 -27.06 22.41
N LYS A 73 -21.15 -26.58 21.92
CA LYS A 73 -20.13 -27.36 21.22
C LYS A 73 -20.66 -28.09 19.96
N ILE A 74 -21.63 -27.48 19.28
CA ILE A 74 -22.19 -28.00 18.03
C ILE A 74 -21.34 -27.45 16.87
N ALA A 75 -20.90 -28.34 15.97
CA ALA A 75 -20.22 -27.92 14.76
C ALA A 75 -21.21 -27.20 13.81
N ILE A 76 -20.73 -26.22 13.06
CA ILE A 76 -21.57 -25.44 12.13
C ILE A 76 -22.21 -26.36 11.09
N ASP A 77 -21.48 -27.35 10.61
CA ASP A 77 -21.95 -28.32 9.59
C ASP A 77 -23.06 -29.24 10.13
N ASP A 78 -23.05 -29.54 11.42
CA ASP A 78 -24.03 -30.41 12.08
C ASP A 78 -25.30 -29.64 12.49
N ALA A 79 -25.29 -28.32 12.39
CA ALA A 79 -26.42 -27.48 12.75
C ALA A 79 -27.50 -27.48 11.65
N ASP A 80 -28.77 -27.51 12.05
CA ASP A 80 -29.92 -27.49 11.13
C ASP A 80 -30.20 -26.07 10.60
N TYR A 81 -29.32 -25.59 9.71
CA TYR A 81 -29.44 -24.29 9.05
C TYR A 81 -29.18 -24.44 7.54
N SER A 82 -29.70 -23.48 6.77
CA SER A 82 -29.42 -23.42 5.33
C SER A 82 -27.93 -23.29 5.04
N GLU A 83 -27.50 -23.76 3.85
CA GLU A 83 -26.10 -23.65 3.41
C GLU A 83 -25.58 -22.22 3.39
N THR A 84 -26.46 -21.25 3.09
CA THR A 84 -26.09 -19.82 3.15
C THR A 84 -25.78 -19.39 4.56
N VAL A 85 -26.65 -19.74 5.54
CA VAL A 85 -26.44 -19.43 6.95
C VAL A 85 -25.17 -20.10 7.47
N LYS A 86 -24.91 -21.38 7.12
CA LYS A 86 -23.68 -22.08 7.50
C LYS A 86 -22.43 -21.36 6.99
N LYS A 87 -22.41 -20.92 5.73
CA LYS A 87 -21.32 -20.13 5.16
C LYS A 87 -21.12 -18.79 5.87
N ILE A 88 -22.20 -18.10 6.26
CA ILE A 88 -22.09 -16.86 7.03
C ILE A 88 -21.46 -17.14 8.40
N LEU A 89 -21.95 -18.15 9.11
CA LEU A 89 -21.42 -18.55 10.43
C LEU A 89 -19.94 -18.95 10.36
N GLU A 90 -19.55 -19.66 9.31
CA GLU A 90 -18.12 -19.98 9.03
C GLU A 90 -17.28 -18.73 8.84
N LYS A 91 -17.76 -17.73 8.08
CA LYS A 91 -17.06 -16.45 7.95
C LYS A 91 -16.99 -15.69 9.27
N MET A 92 -18.07 -15.68 10.05
CA MET A 92 -18.08 -15.07 11.39
C MET A 92 -17.06 -15.72 12.33
N SER A 93 -16.84 -17.04 12.22
CA SER A 93 -15.84 -17.76 13.05
C SER A 93 -14.40 -17.31 12.81
N LYS A 94 -14.10 -16.67 11.67
CA LYS A 94 -12.78 -16.09 11.33
C LYS A 94 -12.54 -14.74 12.00
N LEU A 95 -13.56 -14.15 12.63
CA LEU A 95 -13.48 -12.93 13.41
C LEU A 95 -13.43 -13.26 14.90
N ASN A 96 -12.64 -12.49 15.67
CA ASN A 96 -12.65 -12.63 17.12
C ASN A 96 -13.89 -11.95 17.74
N ALA A 97 -14.17 -12.23 19.03
CA ALA A 97 -15.34 -11.71 19.74
C ALA A 97 -15.41 -10.18 19.67
N LYS A 98 -14.30 -9.47 19.93
CA LYS A 98 -14.26 -8.01 19.93
C LYS A 98 -14.56 -7.41 18.55
N GLN A 99 -14.08 -8.06 17.48
CA GLN A 99 -14.37 -7.68 16.10
C GLN A 99 -15.86 -7.85 15.78
N MET A 100 -16.43 -8.99 16.18
CA MET A 100 -17.86 -9.26 16.01
C MET A 100 -18.73 -8.31 16.81
N ASP A 101 -18.42 -8.07 18.08
CA ASP A 101 -19.14 -7.11 18.93
C ASP A 101 -19.13 -5.70 18.31
N THR A 102 -17.96 -5.26 17.82
CA THR A 102 -17.85 -3.94 17.18
C THR A 102 -18.64 -3.90 15.87
N PHE A 103 -18.64 -4.98 15.09
CA PHE A 103 -19.39 -5.07 13.84
C PHE A 103 -20.92 -5.02 14.09
N VAL A 104 -21.40 -5.82 15.03
CA VAL A 104 -22.83 -5.88 15.38
C VAL A 104 -23.32 -4.56 15.96
N ASN A 105 -22.53 -3.92 16.84
CA ASN A 105 -22.95 -2.69 17.53
C ASN A 105 -22.88 -1.45 16.63
N LYS A 106 -21.91 -1.37 15.71
CA LYS A 106 -21.73 -0.20 14.84
C LYS A 106 -22.43 -0.31 13.49
N GLY A 107 -22.51 -1.51 12.94
CA GLY A 107 -22.86 -1.73 11.54
C GLY A 107 -21.69 -1.42 10.59
N LEU A 108 -21.73 -2.02 9.39
CA LEU A 108 -20.66 -1.91 8.40
C LEU A 108 -20.48 -0.48 7.88
N ASP A 109 -21.55 0.28 7.75
CA ASP A 109 -21.58 1.66 7.27
C ASP A 109 -20.73 2.62 8.10
N LYS A 110 -20.62 2.37 9.40
CA LYS A 110 -19.81 3.15 10.35
C LYS A 110 -18.40 2.62 10.53
N ILE A 111 -18.07 1.44 10.00
CA ILE A 111 -16.74 0.85 10.05
C ILE A 111 -15.90 1.40 8.89
N LYS A 112 -15.04 2.36 9.20
CA LYS A 112 -14.20 3.04 8.21
C LYS A 112 -13.31 2.06 7.46
N SER A 113 -13.14 2.28 6.16
CA SER A 113 -12.11 1.60 5.39
C SER A 113 -10.72 2.11 5.80
N LEU A 114 -9.75 1.20 5.80
CA LEU A 114 -8.34 1.54 6.04
C LEU A 114 -7.54 1.14 4.79
N SER A 115 -6.79 2.09 4.25
CA SER A 115 -5.89 1.88 3.12
C SER A 115 -4.45 1.99 3.57
N HIS A 116 -3.55 1.28 2.89
CA HIS A 116 -2.12 1.53 3.05
C HIS A 116 -1.78 2.95 2.60
N LEU A 117 -0.87 3.60 3.32
CA LEU A 117 -0.32 4.91 2.98
C LEU A 117 1.11 4.73 2.50
N VAL A 118 1.37 5.12 1.26
CA VAL A 118 2.71 5.13 0.69
C VAL A 118 3.21 6.56 0.63
N LEU A 119 4.29 6.84 1.36
CA LEU A 119 4.98 8.13 1.35
C LEU A 119 6.24 7.99 0.49
N VAL A 120 6.32 8.77 -0.57
CA VAL A 120 7.53 8.89 -1.40
C VAL A 120 8.21 10.20 -1.07
N VAL A 121 9.45 10.12 -0.63
CA VAL A 121 10.31 11.28 -0.37
C VAL A 121 11.37 11.29 -1.45
N ASP A 122 11.16 12.14 -2.45
CA ASP A 122 12.11 12.37 -3.52
C ASP A 122 13.20 13.35 -3.05
N GLU A 123 14.46 12.95 -3.17
CA GLU A 123 15.65 13.63 -2.64
C GLU A 123 15.58 13.85 -1.12
N PHE A 124 15.58 12.74 -0.35
CA PHE A 124 15.46 12.81 1.12
C PHE A 124 16.63 13.55 1.79
N THR A 125 17.76 13.72 1.11
CA THR A 125 18.91 14.49 1.61
C THR A 125 18.59 15.97 1.81
N GLU A 126 17.62 16.53 1.08
CA GLU A 126 17.09 17.88 1.30
C GLU A 126 16.46 18.05 2.70
N LEU A 127 16.02 16.97 3.35
CA LEU A 127 15.49 17.04 4.70
C LEU A 127 16.52 17.55 5.72
N LYS A 128 17.82 17.28 5.48
CA LYS A 128 18.90 17.82 6.30
C LYS A 128 18.92 19.37 6.25
N ARG A 129 18.75 19.93 5.05
CA ARG A 129 18.70 21.37 4.88
C ARG A 129 17.50 21.99 5.61
N PHE A 130 16.32 21.38 5.48
CA PHE A 130 15.14 21.83 6.21
C PHE A 130 15.28 21.69 7.73
N SER A 131 15.96 20.64 8.22
CA SER A 131 16.27 20.50 9.64
C SER A 131 17.16 21.66 10.14
N SER A 132 18.15 22.08 9.35
CA SER A 132 19.02 23.22 9.68
C SER A 132 18.28 24.55 9.67
N GLU A 133 17.30 24.71 8.76
CA GLU A 133 16.47 25.93 8.68
C GLU A 133 15.45 26.04 9.81
N SER A 134 14.98 24.92 10.36
CA SER A 134 13.90 24.92 11.37
C SER A 134 14.38 25.07 12.79
N ASN A 135 15.65 24.82 13.09
CA ASN A 135 16.32 24.78 14.41
C ASN A 135 15.65 23.87 15.48
N ASP A 136 14.41 23.45 15.27
CA ASP A 136 13.58 22.74 16.27
C ASP A 136 13.27 21.29 15.92
N VAL A 137 13.42 20.88 14.65
CA VAL A 137 12.97 19.58 14.18
C VAL A 137 14.01 18.89 13.31
N ASP A 138 14.43 17.71 13.71
CA ASP A 138 15.18 16.80 12.84
C ASP A 138 14.21 15.98 11.98
N PHE A 139 13.98 16.43 10.75
CA PHE A 139 13.04 15.82 9.83
C PHE A 139 13.43 14.38 9.43
N ILE A 140 14.73 14.04 9.41
CA ILE A 140 15.17 12.68 9.11
C ILE A 140 14.83 11.76 10.28
N ALA A 141 15.11 12.16 11.52
CA ALA A 141 14.76 11.40 12.70
C ALA A 141 13.24 11.19 12.81
N GLU A 142 12.43 12.21 12.52
CA GLU A 142 10.98 12.13 12.51
C GLU A 142 10.45 11.15 11.47
N ILE A 143 10.90 11.23 10.21
CA ILE A 143 10.51 10.32 9.13
C ILE A 143 10.93 8.88 9.47
N THR A 144 12.11 8.68 10.03
CA THR A 144 12.60 7.37 10.45
C THR A 144 11.75 6.79 11.60
N THR A 145 11.34 7.64 12.54
CA THR A 145 10.42 7.24 13.62
C THR A 145 9.05 6.84 13.07
N ILE A 146 8.51 7.61 12.11
CA ILE A 146 7.27 7.28 11.41
C ILE A 146 7.40 5.96 10.65
N ALA A 147 8.52 5.70 9.98
CA ALA A 147 8.79 4.45 9.30
C ALA A 147 8.74 3.24 10.24
N ARG A 148 9.35 3.38 11.43
CA ARG A 148 9.39 2.33 12.44
C ARG A 148 8.00 2.05 13.04
N VAL A 149 7.31 3.11 13.50
CA VAL A 149 6.01 3.00 14.18
C VAL A 149 4.89 2.69 13.18
N GLY A 150 4.98 3.25 11.99
CA GLY A 150 3.94 3.17 10.96
C GLY A 150 3.81 1.81 10.30
N ARG A 151 4.83 0.95 10.39
CA ARG A 151 4.85 -0.36 9.71
C ARG A 151 3.61 -1.21 10.00
N THR A 152 3.25 -1.37 11.27
CA THR A 152 2.06 -2.13 11.68
C THR A 152 0.76 -1.40 11.35
N LEU A 153 0.83 -0.09 11.15
CA LEU A 153 -0.31 0.78 10.84
C LEU A 153 -0.55 0.96 9.34
N GLY A 154 0.19 0.22 8.50
CA GLY A 154 0.06 0.29 7.04
C GLY A 154 0.72 1.51 6.40
N PHE A 155 1.75 2.09 7.03
CA PHE A 155 2.60 3.11 6.41
C PHE A 155 3.79 2.46 5.73
N HIS A 156 4.05 2.89 4.52
CA HIS A 156 5.21 2.49 3.71
C HIS A 156 5.95 3.74 3.28
N ILE A 157 7.26 3.77 3.48
CA ILE A 157 8.08 4.93 3.12
C ILE A 157 9.11 4.50 2.08
N ILE A 158 9.19 5.27 1.00
CA ILE A 158 10.17 5.14 -0.07
C ILE A 158 11.02 6.40 -0.02
N LEU A 159 12.28 6.24 0.37
CA LEU A 159 13.28 7.32 0.36
C LEU A 159 14.10 7.22 -0.91
N VAL A 160 14.12 8.29 -1.68
CA VAL A 160 14.89 8.39 -2.93
C VAL A 160 15.94 9.48 -2.76
N SER A 161 17.13 9.29 -3.31
CA SER A 161 18.16 10.32 -3.41
C SER A 161 19.12 10.03 -4.56
N GLN A 162 19.62 11.10 -5.16
CA GLN A 162 20.67 11.04 -6.17
C GLN A 162 22.06 11.05 -5.55
N ASN A 163 22.24 11.69 -4.40
CA ASN A 163 23.51 11.76 -3.69
C ASN A 163 23.36 11.17 -2.27
N ILE A 164 23.92 9.99 -2.08
CA ILE A 164 23.78 9.22 -0.84
C ILE A 164 25.02 9.23 0.04
N GLU A 165 26.16 9.75 -0.43
CA GLU A 165 27.40 9.72 0.35
C GLU A 165 27.24 10.49 1.68
N GLY A 166 27.44 9.79 2.80
CA GLY A 166 27.26 10.34 4.13
C GLY A 166 25.79 10.70 4.49
N ALA A 167 24.83 10.32 3.67
CA ALA A 167 23.41 10.62 3.92
C ALA A 167 22.68 9.47 4.62
N ILE A 168 23.14 8.23 4.44
CA ILE A 168 22.52 7.04 5.03
C ILE A 168 23.05 6.87 6.44
N THR A 169 22.24 7.24 7.42
CA THR A 169 22.50 6.99 8.85
C THR A 169 22.26 5.51 9.20
N ASP A 170 22.81 5.06 10.32
CA ASP A 170 22.55 3.71 10.82
C ASP A 170 21.06 3.46 11.06
N ASP A 171 20.33 4.46 11.54
CA ASP A 171 18.88 4.39 11.73
C ASP A 171 18.13 4.17 10.42
N ILE A 172 18.49 4.88 9.34
CA ILE A 172 17.93 4.67 8.01
C ILE A 172 18.26 3.26 7.54
N ARG A 173 19.50 2.82 7.68
CA ARG A 173 19.98 1.50 7.27
C ARG A 173 19.21 0.36 7.96
N VAL A 174 19.04 0.42 9.27
CA VAL A 174 18.34 -0.60 10.06
C VAL A 174 16.85 -0.66 9.74
N ASN A 175 16.22 0.49 9.47
CA ASN A 175 14.79 0.57 9.19
C ASN A 175 14.46 0.36 7.69
N SER A 176 15.44 0.48 6.78
CA SER A 176 15.26 0.26 5.34
C SER A 176 15.65 -1.18 4.96
N LYS A 177 14.69 -2.11 5.08
CA LYS A 177 14.95 -3.53 4.81
C LYS A 177 15.18 -3.84 3.34
N ALA A 178 14.60 -3.08 2.42
CA ALA A 178 14.81 -3.20 0.98
C ALA A 178 15.54 -1.96 0.48
N ARG A 179 16.70 -2.15 -0.15
CA ARG A 179 17.55 -1.10 -0.69
C ARG A 179 17.80 -1.37 -2.17
N ILE A 180 17.52 -0.39 -3.01
CA ILE A 180 17.72 -0.48 -4.47
C ILE A 180 18.78 0.53 -4.84
N CYS A 181 19.83 0.07 -5.48
CA CYS A 181 20.94 0.90 -5.96
C CYS A 181 21.05 0.81 -7.48
N LEU A 182 20.74 1.91 -8.16
CA LEU A 182 21.08 2.09 -9.56
C LEU A 182 22.59 2.35 -9.71
N LYS A 183 23.07 2.58 -10.94
CA LYS A 183 24.45 2.96 -11.18
C LYS A 183 24.81 4.24 -10.40
N VAL A 184 25.85 4.16 -9.62
CA VAL A 184 26.43 5.29 -8.86
C VAL A 184 27.84 5.60 -9.30
N ALA A 185 28.30 6.82 -9.03
CA ALA A 185 29.61 7.30 -9.48
C ALA A 185 30.78 6.66 -8.72
N THR A 186 30.60 6.41 -7.41
CA THR A 186 31.68 5.99 -6.52
C THR A 186 31.43 4.63 -5.90
N LYS A 187 32.52 3.91 -5.61
CA LYS A 187 32.46 2.65 -4.85
C LYS A 187 31.96 2.87 -3.43
N GLN A 188 32.20 4.05 -2.85
CA GLN A 188 31.74 4.39 -1.52
C GLN A 188 30.21 4.49 -1.49
N ALA A 189 29.60 5.24 -2.40
CA ALA A 189 28.13 5.33 -2.51
C ALA A 189 27.48 3.95 -2.69
N SER A 190 28.07 3.10 -3.52
CA SER A 190 27.60 1.72 -3.69
C SER A 190 27.65 0.92 -2.39
N LYS A 191 28.77 0.99 -1.65
CA LYS A 191 28.92 0.30 -0.36
C LYS A 191 27.95 0.80 0.69
N GLU A 192 27.72 2.11 0.78
CA GLU A 192 26.75 2.69 1.72
C GLU A 192 25.33 2.20 1.43
N MET A 193 24.97 2.03 0.15
CA MET A 193 23.62 1.63 -0.25
C MET A 193 23.38 0.13 -0.13
N ILE A 194 24.28 -0.69 -0.68
CA ILE A 194 24.07 -2.14 -0.85
C ILE A 194 25.19 -3.02 -0.25
N ASP A 195 26.00 -2.47 0.62
CA ASP A 195 27.12 -3.16 1.28
C ASP A 195 28.16 -3.78 0.31
N SER A 196 28.14 -3.34 -0.97
CA SER A 196 28.99 -3.87 -2.05
C SER A 196 29.38 -2.75 -3.04
N PRO A 197 30.57 -2.77 -3.63
CA PRO A 197 31.03 -1.75 -4.58
C PRO A 197 30.49 -1.95 -6.01
N VAL A 198 29.67 -2.96 -6.26
CA VAL A 198 29.33 -3.45 -7.61
C VAL A 198 28.50 -2.47 -8.45
N ALA A 199 27.70 -1.60 -7.81
CA ALA A 199 26.89 -0.62 -8.52
C ALA A 199 27.72 0.54 -9.12
N ALA A 200 28.98 0.70 -8.69
CA ALA A 200 29.93 1.65 -9.27
C ALA A 200 30.83 1.03 -10.36
N ALA A 201 30.61 -0.24 -10.70
CA ALA A 201 31.43 -0.91 -11.68
C ALA A 201 31.23 -0.35 -13.12
N PRO A 202 32.28 -0.22 -13.93
CA PRO A 202 32.18 0.28 -15.30
C PRO A 202 31.27 -0.56 -16.21
N LYS A 203 31.03 -1.82 -15.83
CA LYS A 203 30.21 -2.80 -16.56
C LYS A 203 28.70 -2.65 -16.36
N MET A 204 28.19 -1.57 -15.78
CA MET A 204 26.75 -1.28 -15.78
C MET A 204 26.40 -0.37 -16.99
N PRO A 205 26.37 -0.91 -18.21
CA PRO A 205 26.28 -0.07 -19.41
C PRO A 205 24.87 0.41 -19.73
N LEU A 206 23.86 -0.20 -19.14
CA LEU A 206 22.46 0.06 -19.49
C LEU A 206 21.75 0.90 -18.42
N ASN A 207 21.05 1.93 -18.87
CA ASN A 207 20.17 2.72 -17.99
C ASN A 207 19.09 1.82 -17.38
N GLY A 208 18.75 2.07 -16.13
CA GLY A 208 17.74 1.28 -15.42
C GLY A 208 18.23 -0.05 -14.84
N ARG A 209 19.51 -0.37 -14.97
CA ARG A 209 20.14 -1.50 -14.24
C ARG A 209 20.28 -1.15 -12.77
N ALA A 210 19.94 -2.10 -11.92
CA ALA A 210 19.98 -1.90 -10.47
C ALA A 210 20.29 -3.19 -9.72
N TYR A 211 20.69 -3.02 -8.47
CA TYR A 211 20.83 -4.07 -7.48
C TYR A 211 19.77 -3.89 -6.40
N LEU A 212 19.13 -4.99 -6.00
CA LEU A 212 18.24 -5.07 -4.86
C LEU A 212 18.94 -5.82 -3.73
N LEU A 213 19.04 -5.21 -2.58
CA LEU A 213 19.46 -5.84 -1.32
C LEU A 213 18.30 -5.87 -0.35
N VAL A 214 17.96 -7.04 0.17
CA VAL A 214 16.91 -7.21 1.19
C VAL A 214 17.51 -7.79 2.47
N GLY A 215 17.22 -7.15 3.59
CA GLY A 215 17.74 -7.53 4.91
C GLY A 215 19.25 -7.35 5.00
N THR A 216 19.91 -8.25 5.72
CA THR A 216 21.37 -8.30 5.91
C THR A 216 22.04 -9.24 4.90
N GLY A 217 21.59 -9.22 3.63
CA GLY A 217 22.13 -10.08 2.57
C GLY A 217 21.33 -11.34 2.31
N SER A 218 20.10 -11.46 2.87
CA SER A 218 19.22 -12.61 2.63
C SER A 218 18.76 -12.71 1.17
N ARG A 219 18.76 -11.60 0.44
CA ARG A 219 18.49 -11.52 -0.99
C ARG A 219 19.30 -10.41 -1.60
N PHE A 220 20.16 -10.75 -2.56
CA PHE A 220 20.96 -9.82 -3.32
C PHE A 220 20.79 -10.13 -4.80
N GLU A 221 20.07 -9.27 -5.52
CA GLU A 221 19.68 -9.51 -6.89
C GLU A 221 20.07 -8.35 -7.81
N TYR A 222 20.43 -8.69 -9.02
CA TYR A 222 20.69 -7.78 -10.11
C TYR A 222 19.50 -7.83 -11.08
N PHE A 223 18.94 -6.67 -11.42
CA PHE A 223 17.78 -6.61 -12.30
C PHE A 223 17.81 -5.43 -13.26
N GLN A 224 17.00 -5.50 -14.29
CA GLN A 224 16.72 -4.42 -15.24
C GLN A 224 15.32 -3.86 -14.95
N SER A 225 15.22 -2.55 -14.71
CA SER A 225 13.92 -1.88 -14.60
C SER A 225 13.26 -1.80 -15.99
N ALA A 226 11.92 -1.78 -16.01
CA ALA A 226 11.18 -1.50 -17.22
C ALA A 226 11.41 -0.06 -17.68
N TYR A 227 11.35 0.17 -18.98
CA TYR A 227 11.43 1.50 -19.56
C TYR A 227 10.02 2.10 -19.69
N THR A 228 9.72 3.07 -18.87
CA THR A 228 8.39 3.71 -18.77
C THR A 228 8.00 4.52 -20.02
N GLY A 229 8.98 4.95 -20.81
CA GLY A 229 8.77 5.70 -22.05
C GLY A 229 8.54 4.84 -23.29
N SER A 230 8.51 3.51 -23.16
CA SER A 230 8.20 2.63 -24.30
C SER A 230 6.82 2.92 -24.85
N ASN A 231 6.70 2.96 -26.17
CA ASN A 231 5.40 3.08 -26.84
C ASN A 231 4.56 1.84 -26.55
N GLN A 232 3.25 2.04 -26.46
CA GLN A 232 2.29 0.96 -26.23
C GLN A 232 2.16 0.03 -27.47
N ASN A 233 2.52 0.51 -28.65
CA ASN A 233 2.54 -0.23 -29.90
C ASN A 233 3.71 -1.21 -29.98
N THR A 234 3.73 -2.22 -29.14
CA THR A 234 4.38 -3.45 -29.53
C THR A 234 3.36 -4.22 -30.38
N SER A 235 3.56 -4.22 -31.69
CA SER A 235 2.88 -5.14 -32.57
C SER A 235 2.97 -6.55 -31.98
N ILE A 236 1.83 -7.22 -31.85
CA ILE A 236 1.76 -8.61 -31.35
C ILE A 236 2.40 -9.59 -32.36
N GLU A 237 3.08 -9.08 -33.37
CA GLU A 237 3.73 -9.89 -34.43
C GLU A 237 4.87 -10.76 -33.91
N ASP A 238 5.46 -10.40 -32.75
CA ASP A 238 6.41 -11.28 -32.06
C ASP A 238 5.94 -11.56 -30.64
N PRO A 239 5.19 -12.65 -30.40
CA PRO A 239 4.86 -13.07 -29.06
C PRO A 239 6.18 -13.29 -28.28
N VAL A 240 6.33 -12.59 -27.14
CA VAL A 240 7.46 -12.85 -26.24
C VAL A 240 7.34 -14.30 -25.78
N ASN A 241 8.17 -15.16 -26.38
CA ASN A 241 8.28 -16.55 -25.97
C ASN A 241 9.08 -16.59 -24.67
N ILE A 242 8.39 -16.80 -23.54
CA ILE A 242 9.06 -17.09 -22.28
C ILE A 242 9.43 -18.57 -22.31
N THR A 243 10.74 -18.84 -22.35
CA THR A 243 11.24 -20.21 -22.33
C THR A 243 11.94 -20.43 -21.00
N PHE A 244 11.55 -21.46 -20.28
CA PHE A 244 12.28 -21.93 -19.12
C PHE A 244 13.60 -22.56 -19.58
N VAL A 245 14.71 -22.08 -19.05
CA VAL A 245 16.04 -22.66 -19.28
C VAL A 245 16.37 -23.50 -18.06
N PRO A 246 16.30 -24.84 -18.14
CA PRO A 246 16.73 -25.70 -17.07
C PRO A 246 18.25 -25.62 -16.90
N ASP A 247 18.77 -26.03 -15.76
CA ASP A 247 20.20 -26.02 -15.44
C ASP A 247 21.06 -26.79 -16.46
N SER A 248 20.44 -27.71 -17.22
CA SER A 248 21.08 -28.43 -18.34
C SER A 248 21.35 -27.56 -19.56
N GLY A 249 20.82 -26.32 -19.62
CA GLY A 249 20.99 -25.42 -20.76
C GLY A 249 20.24 -25.81 -22.04
N THR A 250 19.37 -26.82 -22.00
CA THR A 250 18.59 -27.27 -23.16
C THR A 250 17.18 -26.69 -23.13
N PHE A 251 16.73 -26.14 -24.27
CA PHE A 251 15.41 -25.52 -24.42
C PHE A 251 14.38 -26.61 -24.80
N ASN A 252 13.62 -27.11 -23.82
CA ASN A 252 12.72 -28.23 -24.08
C ASN A 252 11.22 -27.89 -24.07
N GLU A 253 10.79 -26.73 -23.56
CA GLU A 253 9.37 -26.39 -23.54
C GLU A 253 9.09 -24.93 -23.83
N LYS A 254 8.12 -24.67 -24.71
CA LYS A 254 7.55 -23.36 -24.96
C LYS A 254 6.28 -23.20 -24.12
N PHE A 255 6.26 -22.25 -23.20
CA PHE A 255 5.02 -21.86 -22.56
C PHE A 255 4.23 -20.93 -23.48
N TYR A 256 3.10 -21.40 -23.97
CA TYR A 256 2.17 -20.59 -24.74
C TYR A 256 1.20 -19.87 -23.80
N ARG A 257 0.98 -18.58 -24.04
CA ARG A 257 -0.20 -17.90 -23.52
C ARG A 257 -1.44 -18.58 -24.08
N SER A 258 -2.47 -18.81 -23.25
CA SER A 258 -3.72 -19.38 -23.73
C SER A 258 -4.40 -18.41 -24.70
N ASP A 259 -5.12 -18.95 -25.70
CA ASP A 259 -5.86 -18.14 -26.69
C ASP A 259 -6.91 -17.20 -26.04
N LYS A 260 -7.34 -17.49 -24.81
CA LYS A 260 -8.24 -16.62 -24.03
C LYS A 260 -7.57 -15.31 -23.61
N ASP A 261 -6.27 -15.32 -23.34
CA ASP A 261 -5.52 -14.10 -22.98
C ASP A 261 -5.33 -13.19 -24.20
N ASN A 262 -5.22 -13.78 -25.41
CA ASN A 262 -5.08 -13.03 -26.66
C ASN A 262 -6.38 -12.29 -27.06
N THR A 263 -7.56 -12.85 -26.79
CA THR A 263 -8.84 -12.21 -27.10
C THR A 263 -9.09 -10.96 -26.26
N VAL A 264 -8.70 -10.97 -24.99
CA VAL A 264 -8.81 -9.80 -24.10
C VAL A 264 -7.85 -8.69 -24.54
N LEU A 265 -6.65 -9.05 -24.95
CA LEU A 265 -5.65 -8.09 -25.45
C LEU A 265 -6.05 -7.48 -26.81
N GLN A 266 -6.64 -8.26 -27.72
CA GLN A 266 -7.13 -7.78 -29.00
C GLN A 266 -8.35 -6.85 -28.87
N ALA A 267 -9.24 -7.09 -27.89
CA ALA A 267 -10.36 -6.21 -27.62
C ALA A 267 -9.93 -4.83 -27.08
N GLN A 268 -8.81 -4.77 -26.34
CA GLN A 268 -8.25 -3.53 -25.82
C GLN A 268 -7.48 -2.71 -26.87
N GLN A 269 -7.01 -3.33 -27.97
CA GLN A 269 -6.20 -2.66 -28.99
C GLN A 269 -6.98 -1.75 -29.95
N LYS A 270 -8.31 -1.86 -30.04
CA LYS A 270 -9.10 -1.07 -31.00
C LYS A 270 -9.15 0.44 -30.76
N ASN A 271 -8.66 0.93 -29.61
CA ASN A 271 -8.69 2.36 -29.24
C ASN A 271 -7.34 2.86 -28.68
N VAL A 272 -6.22 2.35 -29.13
CA VAL A 272 -4.91 2.76 -28.62
C VAL A 272 -4.41 4.02 -29.34
N ASP A 273 -4.16 5.07 -28.57
CA ASP A 273 -3.43 6.25 -29.05
C ASP A 273 -2.00 5.82 -29.48
N PRO A 274 -1.60 6.00 -30.74
CA PRO A 274 -0.28 5.58 -31.23
C PRO A 274 0.90 6.25 -30.50
N ASN A 275 0.64 7.34 -29.78
CA ASN A 275 1.64 8.06 -28.97
C ASN A 275 1.58 7.72 -27.48
N ALA A 276 0.67 6.83 -27.07
CA ALA A 276 0.57 6.45 -25.66
C ALA A 276 1.75 5.60 -25.22
N THR A 277 2.33 5.98 -24.07
CA THR A 277 3.38 5.19 -23.42
C THR A 277 2.79 4.04 -22.61
N GLN A 278 3.58 2.99 -22.35
CA GLN A 278 3.20 1.90 -21.45
C GLN A 278 2.82 2.41 -20.07
N LEU A 279 3.52 3.45 -19.55
CA LEU A 279 3.19 4.09 -18.29
C LEU A 279 1.79 4.68 -18.31
N LYS A 280 1.43 5.42 -19.38
CA LYS A 280 0.09 5.99 -19.53
C LYS A 280 -0.98 4.89 -19.51
N PHE A 281 -0.77 3.80 -20.23
CA PHE A 281 -1.70 2.67 -20.24
C PHE A 281 -1.91 2.06 -18.84
N VAL A 282 -0.82 1.84 -18.08
CA VAL A 282 -0.91 1.33 -16.71
C VAL A 282 -1.69 2.28 -15.82
N VAL A 283 -1.40 3.59 -15.90
CA VAL A 283 -2.10 4.61 -15.11
C VAL A 283 -3.58 4.66 -15.47
N ASP A 284 -3.93 4.70 -16.75
CA ASP A 284 -5.31 4.73 -17.23
C ASP A 284 -6.08 3.47 -16.81
N THR A 285 -5.44 2.32 -16.84
CA THR A 285 -6.00 1.04 -16.37
C THR A 285 -6.29 1.08 -14.86
N ILE A 286 -5.34 1.61 -14.06
CA ILE A 286 -5.53 1.77 -12.62
C ILE A 286 -6.71 2.71 -12.34
N ILE A 287 -6.80 3.83 -13.06
CA ILE A 287 -7.91 4.77 -12.93
C ILE A 287 -9.24 4.09 -13.28
N ALA A 288 -9.31 3.40 -14.42
CA ALA A 288 -10.52 2.73 -14.88
C ALA A 288 -11.02 1.67 -13.88
N VAL A 289 -10.13 0.83 -13.35
CA VAL A 289 -10.44 -0.21 -12.36
C VAL A 289 -10.92 0.39 -11.02
N ASN A 290 -10.53 1.62 -10.71
CA ASN A 290 -10.92 2.30 -9.48
C ASN A 290 -12.06 3.30 -9.66
N THR A 291 -12.57 3.49 -10.87
CA THR A 291 -13.74 4.34 -11.14
C THR A 291 -14.95 3.78 -10.38
N GLY A 292 -15.66 4.64 -9.67
CA GLY A 292 -16.82 4.25 -8.84
C GLY A 292 -16.48 3.64 -7.48
N LYS A 293 -15.20 3.39 -7.16
CA LYS A 293 -14.81 2.97 -5.82
C LYS A 293 -14.71 4.16 -4.88
N GLN A 294 -14.97 3.92 -3.60
CA GLN A 294 -14.82 4.94 -2.57
C GLN A 294 -13.37 5.44 -2.52
N ILE A 295 -13.20 6.74 -2.76
CA ILE A 295 -11.90 7.40 -2.63
C ILE A 295 -11.55 7.51 -1.14
N PRO A 296 -10.32 7.14 -0.73
CA PRO A 296 -9.88 7.33 0.64
C PRO A 296 -9.98 8.80 1.06
N GLU A 297 -10.30 9.06 2.35
CA GLU A 297 -10.30 10.42 2.90
C GLU A 297 -8.96 11.11 2.63
N THR A 298 -9.01 12.36 2.20
CA THR A 298 -7.81 13.18 2.00
C THR A 298 -7.14 13.44 3.34
N ILE A 299 -5.92 12.93 3.51
CA ILE A 299 -5.15 13.10 4.75
C ILE A 299 -4.57 14.51 4.84
N PHE A 300 -4.10 15.05 3.70
CA PHE A 300 -3.48 16.36 3.63
C PHE A 300 -4.47 17.40 3.11
N LEU A 301 -4.82 18.32 3.98
CA LEU A 301 -5.63 19.47 3.60
C LEU A 301 -4.75 20.47 2.82
N PRO A 302 -5.31 21.18 1.82
CA PRO A 302 -4.60 22.23 1.13
C PRO A 302 -4.18 23.34 2.11
N PRO A 303 -3.12 24.11 1.80
CA PRO A 303 -2.72 25.24 2.64
C PRO A 303 -3.90 26.22 2.78
N LEU A 304 -4.01 26.84 3.95
CA LEU A 304 -5.01 27.86 4.19
C LEU A 304 -4.87 28.98 3.16
N LYS A 305 -6.01 29.50 2.70
CA LYS A 305 -6.02 30.68 1.81
C LYS A 305 -5.36 31.84 2.52
N THR A 306 -4.52 32.60 1.82
CA THR A 306 -3.83 33.80 2.34
C THR A 306 -4.79 34.89 2.81
N LYS A 307 -6.02 34.91 2.33
CA LYS A 307 -7.10 35.76 2.81
C LYS A 307 -8.31 34.90 3.14
N ILE A 308 -8.56 34.69 4.43
CA ILE A 308 -9.79 34.09 4.94
C ILE A 308 -10.73 35.26 5.23
N LYS A 309 -11.86 35.35 4.52
CA LYS A 309 -12.93 36.26 4.96
C LYS A 309 -13.37 35.76 6.34
N GLN A 310 -13.34 36.69 7.32
CA GLN A 310 -13.82 36.41 8.65
C GLN A 310 -15.25 35.82 8.54
N PRO A 311 -15.55 34.62 9.04
CA PRO A 311 -16.93 34.15 9.06
C PRO A 311 -17.75 35.16 9.85
N LYS A 312 -18.96 35.50 9.39
CA LYS A 312 -19.91 36.26 10.20
C LYS A 312 -19.95 35.56 11.55
N LEU A 313 -19.74 36.33 12.64
CA LEU A 313 -19.82 35.79 14.02
C LEU A 313 -21.14 35.05 14.13
N ILE A 314 -21.05 33.73 14.27
CA ILE A 314 -22.17 32.89 14.66
C ILE A 314 -22.45 33.30 16.11
N ASN A 315 -23.64 33.79 16.35
CA ASN A 315 -24.04 34.19 17.70
C ASN A 315 -23.83 33.03 18.66
N ALA A 316 -23.24 33.30 19.82
CA ALA A 316 -22.88 32.29 20.85
C ALA A 316 -24.06 31.45 21.35
N THR A 317 -25.30 31.77 20.97
CA THR A 317 -26.51 31.03 21.26
C THR A 317 -26.75 29.78 20.40
N GLU A 318 -25.93 29.55 19.37
CA GLU A 318 -26.04 28.33 18.52
C GLU A 318 -25.12 27.16 18.97
N TRP A 319 -24.48 27.30 20.13
CA TRP A 319 -23.57 26.28 20.71
C TRP A 319 -24.10 25.65 22.00
N SER A 320 -25.40 25.76 22.29
CA SER A 320 -26.03 25.09 23.43
C SER A 320 -26.77 23.82 23.04
#